data_20083c3de6f8e1debed1d5b8439b87b4
#
_entry.id   20083c3de6f8e1debed1d5b8439b87b4
#
_cell.length_a   1.000
_cell.length_b   1.000
_cell.length_c   1.000
_cell.angle_alpha   90.00
_cell.angle_beta   90.00
_cell.angle_gamma   90.00
#
_symmetry.space_group_name_H-M   'P 1'
#
loop_
_entity.id
_entity.type
_entity.pdbx_description
1 polymer ?
#
loop_
_entity_poly.entity_id
_entity_poly.type
_entity_poly.pdbx_seq_one_letter_code
_entity_poly.pdbx_strand_id
1 'polypeptide(L)'
;MTRLVVAAAFMAAFLCVPPAIALPLCVPSAQLLSSLTALGEVPVWRGLAGVENSQKFLVVLLVHPTTQNWTLISTTPTRMSCVIAIGGDAEMIGTQQLPGL
;
A
#
# COMPACT_ATOMS: atom_id res chain seq x y z
N MET A 1 26.79 8.27 36.86
CA MET A 1 27.45 8.46 35.58
C MET A 1 27.19 7.39 34.60
N THR A 2 27.14 6.16 35.02
CA THR A 2 26.76 5.03 34.15
C THR A 2 25.35 5.17 33.61
N ARG A 3 24.44 5.80 34.34
CA ARG A 3 23.07 5.99 33.89
C ARG A 3 22.97 6.90 32.67
N LEU A 4 23.82 7.92 32.58
CA LEU A 4 23.82 8.83 31.45
C LEU A 4 24.31 8.15 30.17
N VAL A 5 25.29 7.27 30.29
CA VAL A 5 25.83 6.54 29.17
C VAL A 5 24.75 5.58 28.61
N VAL A 6 24.03 4.90 29.49
CA VAL A 6 22.95 3.98 29.08
C VAL A 6 21.82 4.74 28.39
N ALA A 7 21.45 5.91 28.92
CA ALA A 7 20.41 6.72 28.32
C ALA A 7 20.80 7.21 26.92
N ALA A 8 22.05 7.61 26.74
CA ALA A 8 22.56 8.06 25.46
C ALA A 8 22.56 6.92 24.44
N ALA A 9 22.93 5.73 24.83
CA ALA A 9 22.92 4.57 23.96
C ALA A 9 21.50 4.21 23.52
N PHE A 10 20.55 4.32 24.43
CA PHE A 10 19.16 4.05 24.12
C PHE A 10 18.60 5.07 23.12
N MET A 11 18.93 6.34 23.28
CA MET A 11 18.52 7.37 22.35
C MET A 11 19.11 7.16 20.95
N ALA A 12 20.36 6.77 20.87
CA ALA A 12 20.99 6.49 19.59
C ALA A 12 20.32 5.32 18.87
N ALA A 13 19.96 4.26 19.60
CA ALA A 13 19.25 3.12 19.02
C ALA A 13 17.89 3.54 18.50
N PHE A 14 17.18 4.41 19.20
CA PHE A 14 15.91 4.90 18.77
C PHE A 14 16.01 5.74 17.51
N LEU A 15 17.03 6.56 17.39
CA LEU A 15 17.26 7.41 16.23
C LEU A 15 17.68 6.62 14.98
N CYS A 16 18.16 5.39 15.16
CA CYS A 16 18.56 4.55 14.05
C CYS A 16 17.40 3.78 13.42
N VAL A 17 16.19 3.88 13.96
CA VAL A 17 15.02 3.27 13.37
C VAL A 17 14.69 4.04 12.09
N PRO A 18 14.77 3.40 10.91
CA PRO A 18 14.46 4.08 9.68
C PRO A 18 13.01 4.53 9.70
N PRO A 19 12.72 5.72 9.22
CA PRO A 19 11.33 6.13 9.06
C PRO A 19 10.62 5.10 8.18
N ALA A 20 9.50 4.63 8.65
CA ALA A 20 8.69 3.68 7.90
C ALA A 20 8.01 4.38 6.73
N ILE A 21 8.74 5.17 6.00
CA ILE A 21 8.20 5.80 4.82
C ILE A 21 8.29 4.80 3.72
N ALA A 22 7.19 4.18 3.48
CA ALA A 22 7.04 3.48 2.24
C ALA A 22 7.02 4.54 1.15
N LEU A 23 8.16 4.84 0.64
CA LEU A 23 8.21 5.49 -0.64
C LEU A 23 7.44 4.63 -1.62
N PRO A 24 6.75 5.22 -2.59
CA PRO A 24 6.10 4.42 -3.61
C PRO A 24 7.16 3.56 -4.27
N LEU A 25 7.21 2.32 -3.83
CA LEU A 25 8.09 1.34 -4.42
C LEU A 25 7.44 0.90 -5.72
N CYS A 26 8.11 1.21 -6.82
CA CYS A 26 7.64 0.81 -8.13
C CYS A 26 8.49 -0.36 -8.62
N VAL A 27 7.82 -1.43 -8.98
CA VAL A 27 8.46 -2.66 -9.46
C VAL A 27 7.68 -3.16 -10.67
N PRO A 28 8.23 -4.10 -11.45
CA PRO A 28 7.45 -4.70 -12.52
C PRO A 28 6.12 -5.26 -12.00
N SER A 29 5.05 -5.01 -12.75
CA SER A 29 3.69 -5.38 -12.33
C SER A 29 3.55 -6.84 -12.00
N ALA A 30 4.13 -7.71 -12.82
CA ALA A 30 4.05 -9.17 -12.59
C ALA A 30 4.68 -9.54 -11.25
N GLN A 31 5.78 -8.90 -10.88
CA GLN A 31 6.46 -9.15 -9.62
C GLN A 31 5.60 -8.72 -8.43
N LEU A 32 5.00 -7.54 -8.51
CA LEU A 32 4.18 -7.02 -7.43
C LEU A 32 2.92 -7.87 -7.25
N LEU A 33 2.24 -8.22 -8.33
CA LEU A 33 1.05 -9.06 -8.27
C LEU A 33 1.37 -10.44 -7.72
N SER A 34 2.48 -11.02 -8.11
CA SER A 34 2.92 -12.31 -7.58
C SER A 34 3.16 -12.23 -6.08
N SER A 35 3.81 -11.17 -5.60
CA SER A 35 4.06 -10.99 -4.18
C SER A 35 2.76 -10.82 -3.38
N LEU A 36 1.83 -10.03 -3.87
CA LEU A 36 0.55 -9.81 -3.20
C LEU A 36 -0.31 -11.07 -3.20
N THR A 37 -0.31 -11.81 -4.29
CA THR A 37 -1.00 -13.09 -4.38
C THR A 37 -0.44 -14.10 -3.39
N ALA A 38 0.88 -14.11 -3.23
CA ALA A 38 1.52 -14.98 -2.23
C ALA A 38 1.11 -14.62 -0.81
N LEU A 39 0.77 -13.36 -0.55
CA LEU A 39 0.26 -12.91 0.74
C LEU A 39 -1.23 -13.19 0.91
N GLY A 40 -1.89 -13.73 -0.09
CA GLY A 40 -3.31 -14.06 -0.05
C GLY A 40 -4.25 -12.95 -0.49
N GLU A 41 -3.73 -11.84 -1.00
CA GLU A 41 -4.56 -10.77 -1.52
C GLU A 41 -4.99 -11.07 -2.96
N VAL A 42 -6.23 -10.73 -3.26
CA VAL A 42 -6.80 -10.95 -4.59
C VAL A 42 -7.35 -9.65 -5.15
N PRO A 43 -7.22 -9.42 -6.46
CA PRO A 43 -7.82 -8.23 -7.07
C PRO A 43 -9.33 -8.27 -6.97
N VAL A 44 -9.92 -7.20 -6.48
CA VAL A 44 -11.38 -7.09 -6.32
C VAL A 44 -11.95 -5.94 -7.13
N TRP A 45 -11.13 -5.00 -7.53
CA TRP A 45 -11.58 -3.83 -8.29
C TRP A 45 -10.43 -3.29 -9.11
N ARG A 46 -10.76 -2.73 -10.27
CA ARG A 46 -9.80 -2.01 -11.11
C ARG A 46 -10.49 -0.87 -11.81
N GLY A 47 -9.72 0.15 -12.11
CA GLY A 47 -10.24 1.28 -12.86
C GLY A 47 -9.11 2.03 -13.53
N LEU A 48 -9.45 2.80 -14.55
CA LEU A 48 -8.51 3.69 -15.21
C LEU A 48 -8.59 5.06 -14.55
N ALA A 49 -7.43 5.60 -14.22
CA ALA A 49 -7.31 6.94 -13.65
C ALA A 49 -6.43 7.80 -14.54
N GLY A 50 -6.64 9.10 -14.47
CA GLY A 50 -5.87 10.05 -15.24
C GLY A 50 -6.57 11.39 -15.26
N VAL A 51 -5.81 12.41 -15.63
CA VAL A 51 -6.33 13.76 -15.80
C VAL A 51 -6.45 14.01 -17.29
N GLU A 52 -7.37 14.88 -17.67
CA GLU A 52 -7.53 15.25 -19.07
C GLU A 52 -6.19 15.64 -19.70
N ASN A 53 -5.92 15.12 -20.88
CA ASN A 53 -4.67 15.32 -21.63
C ASN A 53 -3.43 14.72 -20.97
N SER A 54 -3.59 13.89 -19.97
CA SER A 54 -2.47 13.19 -19.36
C SER A 54 -2.55 11.69 -19.66
N GLN A 55 -1.43 11.02 -19.42
CA GLN A 55 -1.34 9.58 -19.59
C GLN A 55 -2.20 8.89 -18.54
N LYS A 56 -2.99 7.93 -18.98
CA LYS A 56 -3.83 7.15 -18.07
C LYS A 56 -3.06 5.99 -17.47
N PHE A 57 -3.44 5.62 -16.28
CA PHE A 57 -2.85 4.47 -15.59
C PHE A 57 -3.96 3.62 -14.97
N LEU A 58 -3.66 2.36 -14.78
CA LEU A 58 -4.59 1.40 -14.19
C LEU A 58 -4.42 1.41 -12.68
N VAL A 59 -5.52 1.50 -11.96
CA VAL A 59 -5.54 1.38 -10.51
C VAL A 59 -6.22 0.07 -10.16
N VAL A 60 -5.61 -0.70 -9.27
CA VAL A 60 -6.12 -2.01 -8.86
C VAL A 60 -6.16 -2.06 -7.35
N LEU A 61 -7.28 -2.51 -6.81
CA LEU A 61 -7.45 -2.76 -5.40
C LEU A 61 -7.42 -4.27 -5.16
N LEU A 62 -6.52 -4.70 -4.29
CA LEU A 62 -6.41 -6.09 -3.85
C LEU A 62 -6.82 -6.18 -2.39
N VAL A 63 -7.51 -7.25 -2.03
CA VAL A 63 -8.00 -7.46 -0.68
C VAL A 63 -7.75 -8.90 -0.27
N HIS A 64 -7.33 -9.09 0.96
CA HIS A 64 -7.24 -10.42 1.56
C HIS A 64 -8.64 -10.82 2.07
N PRO A 65 -9.21 -11.92 1.59
CA PRO A 65 -10.60 -12.24 1.91
C PRO A 65 -10.84 -12.61 3.38
N THR A 66 -9.79 -13.02 4.10
CA THR A 66 -9.94 -13.42 5.50
C THR A 66 -9.55 -12.30 6.45
N THR A 67 -8.39 -11.68 6.24
CA THR A 67 -7.89 -10.64 7.15
C THR A 67 -8.44 -9.26 6.82
N GLN A 68 -8.96 -9.06 5.61
CA GLN A 68 -9.45 -7.78 5.12
C GLN A 68 -8.38 -6.70 5.01
N ASN A 69 -7.12 -7.11 4.96
CA ASN A 69 -6.05 -6.22 4.56
C ASN A 69 -6.17 -5.92 3.07
N TRP A 70 -5.81 -4.71 2.69
CA TRP A 70 -5.93 -4.30 1.31
C TRP A 70 -4.73 -3.50 0.84
N THR A 71 -4.51 -3.52 -0.46
CA THR A 71 -3.44 -2.80 -1.13
C THR A 71 -3.99 -2.16 -2.38
N LEU A 72 -3.73 -0.88 -2.55
CA LEU A 72 -4.08 -0.15 -3.76
C LEU A 72 -2.81 0.11 -4.55
N ILE A 73 -2.80 -0.31 -5.81
CA ILE A 73 -1.64 -0.16 -6.68
C ILE A 73 -2.01 0.62 -7.94
N SER A 74 -1.03 1.30 -8.50
CA SER A 74 -1.16 1.92 -9.81
C SER A 74 -0.21 1.23 -10.77
N THR A 75 -0.65 1.01 -12.01
CA THR A 75 0.16 0.37 -13.04
C THR A 75 0.24 1.29 -14.24
N THR A 76 1.46 1.56 -14.67
CA THR A 76 1.72 2.40 -15.84
C THR A 76 1.63 1.57 -17.13
N PRO A 77 1.49 2.23 -18.29
CA PRO A 77 1.51 1.50 -19.56
C PRO A 77 2.83 0.74 -19.82
N THR A 78 3.90 1.12 -19.15
CA THR A 78 5.18 0.41 -19.25
C THR A 78 5.25 -0.81 -18.34
N ARG A 79 4.13 -1.19 -17.72
CA ARG A 79 4.02 -2.36 -16.84
C ARG A 79 4.83 -2.26 -15.56
N MET A 80 4.96 -1.05 -15.05
CA MET A 80 5.50 -0.80 -13.72
C MET A 80 4.34 -0.54 -12.77
N SER A 81 4.37 -1.15 -11.61
CA SER A 81 3.34 -0.95 -10.59
C SER A 81 3.93 -0.36 -9.34
N CYS A 82 3.21 0.58 -8.75
CA CYS A 82 3.59 1.25 -7.52
C CYS A 82 2.48 1.05 -6.49
N VAL A 83 2.87 0.79 -5.25
CA VAL A 83 1.91 0.76 -4.15
C VAL A 83 1.53 2.19 -3.80
N ILE A 84 0.25 2.51 -3.88
CA ILE A 84 -0.27 3.84 -3.54
C ILE A 84 -0.68 3.90 -2.09
N ALA A 85 -1.34 2.86 -1.60
CA ALA A 85 -1.86 2.82 -0.25
C ALA A 85 -2.03 1.39 0.22
N ILE A 86 -1.93 1.19 1.52
CA ILE A 86 -2.21 -0.09 2.16
C ILE A 86 -3.06 0.18 3.40
N GLY A 87 -3.84 -0.80 3.80
CA GLY A 87 -4.67 -0.65 4.98
C GLY A 87 -5.29 -1.94 5.44
N GLY A 88 -6.18 -1.84 6.38
CA GLY A 88 -6.92 -2.97 6.92
C GLY A 88 -8.42 -2.67 6.94
N ASP A 89 -9.17 -3.63 7.46
CA ASP A 89 -10.61 -3.49 7.64
C ASP A 89 -11.37 -3.17 6.35
N ALA A 90 -10.93 -3.76 5.24
CA ALA A 90 -11.63 -3.60 3.98
C ALA A 90 -13.04 -4.16 4.09
N GLU A 91 -14.01 -3.39 3.63
CA GLU A 91 -15.41 -3.76 3.71
C GLU A 91 -16.10 -3.42 2.40
N MET A 92 -16.90 -4.35 1.92
CA MET A 92 -17.70 -4.10 0.73
C MET A 92 -18.95 -3.33 1.12
N ILE A 93 -19.12 -2.16 0.55
CA ILE A 93 -20.25 -1.31 0.87
C ILE A 93 -21.27 -1.40 -0.26
N GLY A 94 -22.50 -1.81 0.08
CA GLY A 94 -23.60 -1.72 -0.85
C GLY A 94 -24.10 -0.28 -0.95
N THR A 95 -24.71 0.05 -2.11
CA THR A 95 -25.22 1.41 -2.34
C THR A 95 -26.19 1.88 -1.28
N GLN A 96 -26.89 0.97 -0.64
CA GLN A 96 -27.86 1.28 0.41
C GLN A 96 -27.20 1.56 1.77
N GLN A 97 -25.90 1.34 1.87
CA GLN A 97 -25.16 1.43 3.12
C GLN A 97 -24.20 2.60 3.12
N LEU A 98 -24.48 3.63 2.37
CA LEU A 98 -23.64 4.83 2.29
C LEU A 98 -24.34 6.01 2.97
N PRO A 99 -24.62 5.94 4.30
CA PRO A 99 -25.25 7.05 4.99
C PRO A 99 -24.30 8.25 5.03
N GLY A 100 -24.83 9.42 4.76
CA GLY A 100 -24.03 10.61 4.82
C GLY A 100 -23.19 10.93 3.59
N LEU A 101 -23.37 10.19 2.54
CA LEU A 101 -22.73 10.51 1.26
C LEU A 101 -23.64 11.24 0.27
#